data_51de79d5ecbcb3cc9a752ab464498b43
#
_entry.id   51de79d5ecbcb3cc9a752ab464498b43
#
_cell.length_a   1.000
_cell.length_b   1.000
_cell.length_c   1.000
_cell.angle_alpha   90.00
_cell.angle_beta   90.00
_cell.angle_gamma   90.00
#
_symmetry.space_group_name_H-M   'P 1'
#
loop_
_entity.id
_entity.type
_entity.pdbx_description
1 polymer ?
#
loop_
_entity_poly.entity_id
_entity_poly.type
_entity_poly.pdbx_seq_one_letter_code
_entity_poly.pdbx_strand_id
1 'polypeptide(L)'
;MNFIGFKTILRKEIIRILRIWPQTLIPPIITTSLYFVIFGEILFKNRFITVDGQEISYSQYLIPGLVAMAIIINSYSSTSSSFFSMKFQKNVEELLVSPLPTWIIILGYTFGGLFRGMINGFMILVTALCFETADIYSNFMCFSIALLMSFFFSIAGIINAIFSKTFDDIMWFPSFILTPMVYLGGVFFTIEMLPNFWQIVTKVNPIYHFIDIFRHSLLGIGKFNYLSFTIIVIFNFILFILATYLFNKKLQK
;
A
#
# COMPACT_ATOMS: atom_id res chain seq x y z
N MET A 1 1.87 -7.66 29.99
CA MET A 1 3.15 -7.27 29.36
C MET A 1 3.02 -7.09 27.85
N ASN A 2 2.44 -8.01 27.11
CA ASN A 2 2.35 -7.99 25.63
C ASN A 2 1.66 -6.74 25.05
N PHE A 3 0.56 -6.30 25.65
CA PHE A 3 -0.17 -5.11 25.19
C PHE A 3 0.61 -3.81 25.40
N ILE A 4 1.37 -3.71 26.51
CA ILE A 4 2.19 -2.52 26.80
C ILE A 4 3.32 -2.41 25.77
N GLY A 5 4.00 -3.52 25.45
CA GLY A 5 5.04 -3.56 24.43
C GLY A 5 4.52 -3.17 23.04
N PHE A 6 3.37 -3.72 22.62
CA PHE A 6 2.70 -3.32 21.38
C PHE A 6 2.42 -1.81 21.34
N LYS A 7 1.78 -1.28 22.38
CA LYS A 7 1.44 0.14 22.49
C LYS A 7 2.69 1.03 22.42
N THR A 8 3.78 0.61 23.03
CA THR A 8 5.05 1.36 23.04
C THR A 8 5.66 1.44 21.63
N ILE A 9 5.73 0.30 20.93
CA ILE A 9 6.24 0.26 19.54
C ILE A 9 5.34 1.11 18.63
N LEU A 10 4.04 0.92 18.71
CA LEU A 10 3.07 1.67 17.92
C LEU A 10 3.17 3.19 18.17
N ARG A 11 3.24 3.60 19.43
CA ARG A 11 3.39 5.02 19.79
C ARG A 11 4.69 5.61 19.23
N LYS A 12 5.80 4.88 19.31
CA LYS A 12 7.08 5.29 18.72
C LYS A 12 6.94 5.52 17.21
N GLU A 13 6.29 4.59 16.49
CA GLU A 13 6.09 4.69 15.05
C GLU A 13 5.18 5.87 14.68
N ILE A 14 4.07 6.05 15.37
CA ILE A 14 3.15 7.18 15.13
C ILE A 14 3.86 8.52 15.39
N ILE A 15 4.57 8.67 16.50
CA ILE A 15 5.32 9.91 16.81
C ILE A 15 6.39 10.17 15.73
N ARG A 16 7.08 9.13 15.26
CA ARG A 16 8.05 9.24 14.15
C ARG A 16 7.40 9.80 12.91
N ILE A 17 6.26 9.22 12.48
CA ILE A 17 5.53 9.64 11.29
C ILE A 17 5.04 11.08 11.42
N LEU A 18 4.45 11.44 12.56
CA LEU A 18 3.96 12.78 12.82
C LEU A 18 5.08 13.82 12.87
N ARG A 19 6.28 13.45 13.33
CA ARG A 19 7.44 14.36 13.35
C ARG A 19 7.92 14.74 11.95
N ILE A 20 7.81 13.83 10.99
CA ILE A 20 8.27 14.03 9.61
C ILE A 20 7.10 14.21 8.63
N TRP A 21 5.93 14.67 9.12
CA TRP A 21 4.71 14.76 8.31
C TRP A 21 4.86 15.54 6.99
N PRO A 22 5.63 16.67 6.90
CA PRO A 22 5.75 17.38 5.64
C PRO A 22 6.45 16.53 4.57
N GLN A 23 7.50 15.78 4.97
CA GLN A 23 8.23 14.91 4.05
C GLN A 23 7.42 13.68 3.63
N THR A 24 6.41 13.30 4.40
CA THR A 24 5.61 12.11 4.13
C THR A 24 4.31 12.39 3.39
N LEU A 25 3.73 13.58 3.54
CA LEU A 25 2.43 13.94 2.95
C LEU A 25 2.57 14.86 1.73
N ILE A 26 3.47 15.84 1.76
CA ILE A 26 3.56 16.84 0.68
C ILE A 26 3.97 16.21 -0.66
N PRO A 27 5.03 15.37 -0.76
CA PRO A 27 5.43 14.81 -2.05
C PRO A 27 4.34 13.96 -2.73
N PRO A 28 3.64 13.02 -2.05
CA PRO A 28 2.53 12.29 -2.65
C PRO A 28 1.39 13.18 -3.13
N ILE A 29 1.04 14.23 -2.39
CA ILE A 29 -0.01 15.18 -2.79
C ILE A 29 0.39 15.89 -4.08
N ILE A 30 1.61 16.45 -4.15
CA ILE A 30 2.11 17.12 -5.35
C ILE A 30 2.13 16.17 -6.55
N THR A 31 2.68 14.96 -6.37
CA THR A 31 2.77 13.97 -7.45
C THR A 31 1.38 13.58 -7.95
N THR A 32 0.42 13.34 -7.06
CA THR A 32 -0.95 12.98 -7.45
C THR A 32 -1.65 14.13 -8.15
N SER A 33 -1.50 15.36 -7.67
CA SER A 33 -2.04 16.55 -8.34
C SER A 33 -1.50 16.68 -9.75
N LEU A 34 -0.20 16.44 -9.96
CA LEU A 34 0.40 16.42 -11.29
C LEU A 34 -0.16 15.30 -12.18
N TYR A 35 -0.40 14.11 -11.62
CA TYR A 35 -1.07 13.04 -12.37
C TYR A 35 -2.47 13.43 -12.82
N PHE A 36 -3.27 14.07 -11.95
CA PHE A 36 -4.59 14.55 -12.34
C PHE A 36 -4.53 15.62 -13.44
N VAL A 37 -3.62 16.58 -13.33
CA VAL A 37 -3.45 17.62 -14.35
C VAL A 37 -3.00 17.01 -15.68
N ILE A 38 -1.98 16.15 -15.66
CA ILE A 38 -1.43 15.58 -16.89
C ILE A 38 -2.41 14.59 -17.54
N PHE A 39 -2.89 13.62 -16.79
CA PHE A 39 -3.73 12.55 -17.33
C PHE A 39 -5.21 12.92 -17.38
N GLY A 40 -5.72 13.67 -16.40
CA GLY A 40 -7.12 14.10 -16.39
C GLY A 40 -7.40 15.25 -17.33
N GLU A 41 -6.63 16.34 -17.22
CA GLU A 41 -6.93 17.58 -17.92
C GLU A 41 -6.24 17.71 -19.29
N ILE A 42 -4.99 17.24 -19.43
CA ILE A 42 -4.21 17.47 -20.66
C ILE A 42 -4.40 16.32 -21.65
N LEU A 43 -4.14 15.07 -21.24
CA LEU A 43 -4.09 13.95 -22.19
C LEU A 43 -5.47 13.37 -22.49
N PHE A 44 -6.36 13.28 -21.51
CA PHE A 44 -7.63 12.56 -21.63
C PHE A 44 -8.85 13.42 -21.26
N LYS A 45 -8.76 14.72 -21.45
CA LYS A 45 -9.89 15.63 -21.24
C LYS A 45 -11.11 15.16 -22.02
N ASN A 46 -12.25 15.03 -21.33
CA ASN A 46 -13.52 14.57 -21.90
C ASN A 46 -13.50 13.16 -22.55
N ARG A 47 -12.53 12.32 -22.20
CA ARG A 47 -12.57 10.91 -22.61
C ARG A 47 -13.33 10.08 -21.57
N PHE A 48 -14.24 9.27 -22.07
CA PHE A 48 -14.95 8.27 -21.28
C PHE A 48 -14.31 6.91 -21.51
N ILE A 49 -14.26 6.12 -20.44
CA ILE A 49 -13.82 4.72 -20.49
C ILE A 49 -15.02 3.87 -20.15
N THR A 50 -15.22 2.82 -20.92
CA THR A 50 -16.22 1.80 -20.62
C THR A 50 -15.59 0.71 -19.77
N VAL A 51 -16.07 0.53 -18.55
CA VAL A 51 -15.67 -0.55 -17.65
C VAL A 51 -16.92 -1.37 -17.34
N ASP A 52 -16.94 -2.64 -17.69
CA ASP A 52 -18.09 -3.55 -17.51
C ASP A 52 -19.44 -2.97 -18.00
N GLY A 53 -19.41 -2.22 -19.10
CA GLY A 53 -20.61 -1.63 -19.72
C GLY A 53 -21.07 -0.31 -19.09
N GLN A 54 -20.35 0.25 -18.12
CA GLN A 54 -20.57 1.57 -17.56
C GLN A 54 -19.57 2.56 -18.11
N GLU A 55 -20.05 3.71 -18.57
CA GLU A 55 -19.22 4.82 -19.03
C GLU A 55 -18.90 5.75 -17.88
N ILE A 56 -17.61 5.95 -17.62
CA ILE A 56 -17.10 6.88 -16.61
C ILE A 56 -16.05 7.81 -17.19
N SER A 57 -15.88 8.99 -16.58
CA SER A 57 -14.80 9.87 -16.99
C SER A 57 -13.44 9.23 -16.66
N TYR A 58 -12.44 9.49 -17.51
CA TYR A 58 -11.09 8.99 -17.24
C TYR A 58 -10.55 9.51 -15.91
N SER A 59 -10.89 10.75 -15.54
CA SER A 59 -10.49 11.35 -14.28
C SER A 59 -11.05 10.59 -13.07
N GLN A 60 -12.33 10.18 -13.13
CA GLN A 60 -12.93 9.34 -12.08
C GLN A 60 -12.26 7.97 -11.99
N TYR A 61 -11.93 7.36 -13.15
CA TYR A 61 -11.21 6.10 -13.19
C TYR A 61 -9.85 6.14 -12.48
N LEU A 62 -9.13 7.28 -12.54
CA LEU A 62 -7.83 7.47 -11.92
C LEU A 62 -7.88 7.51 -10.39
N ILE A 63 -8.96 8.00 -9.79
CA ILE A 63 -9.06 8.22 -8.34
C ILE A 63 -8.67 6.97 -7.53
N PRO A 64 -9.36 5.83 -7.66
CA PRO A 64 -9.04 4.64 -6.87
C PRO A 64 -7.63 4.11 -7.12
N GLY A 65 -7.15 4.19 -8.36
CA GLY A 65 -5.81 3.76 -8.72
C GLY A 65 -4.71 4.58 -8.00
N LEU A 66 -4.83 5.90 -8.01
CA LEU A 66 -3.86 6.80 -7.36
C LEU A 66 -3.91 6.70 -5.83
N VAL A 67 -5.11 6.57 -5.24
CA VAL A 67 -5.26 6.33 -3.81
C VAL A 67 -4.62 5.01 -3.40
N ALA A 68 -4.89 3.94 -4.13
CA ALA A 68 -4.28 2.63 -3.88
C ALA A 68 -2.77 2.67 -4.02
N MET A 69 -2.23 3.28 -5.07
CA MET A 69 -0.80 3.49 -5.27
C MET A 69 -0.16 4.20 -4.07
N ALA A 70 -0.79 5.27 -3.57
CA ALA A 70 -0.30 6.00 -2.42
C ALA A 70 -0.28 5.14 -1.14
N ILE A 71 -1.35 4.37 -0.88
CA ILE A 71 -1.42 3.44 0.25
C ILE A 71 -0.28 2.41 0.15
N ILE A 72 -0.13 1.75 -0.99
CA ILE A 72 0.85 0.70 -1.23
C ILE A 72 2.28 1.21 -0.96
N ILE A 73 2.67 2.27 -1.66
CA ILE A 73 4.05 2.79 -1.60
C ILE A 73 4.37 3.32 -0.19
N ASN A 74 3.45 4.06 0.44
CA ASN A 74 3.72 4.67 1.73
C ASN A 74 3.67 3.67 2.89
N SER A 75 2.80 2.67 2.85
CA SER A 75 2.77 1.59 3.85
C SER A 75 4.07 0.78 3.81
N TYR A 76 4.47 0.36 2.62
CA TYR A 76 5.69 -0.38 2.39
C TYR A 76 6.93 0.40 2.83
N SER A 77 7.10 1.63 2.34
CA SER A 77 8.28 2.46 2.63
C SER A 77 8.39 2.81 4.12
N SER A 78 7.26 2.99 4.80
CA SER A 78 7.25 3.30 6.23
C SER A 78 7.85 2.18 7.07
N THR A 79 7.36 0.96 6.88
CA THR A 79 7.81 -0.20 7.65
C THR A 79 9.22 -0.63 7.25
N SER A 80 9.49 -0.64 5.95
CA SER A 80 10.79 -0.98 5.40
C SER A 80 11.89 -0.07 5.97
N SER A 81 11.73 1.25 5.88
CA SER A 81 12.71 2.22 6.37
C SER A 81 12.83 2.21 7.90
N SER A 82 11.72 2.10 8.62
CA SER A 82 11.74 2.12 10.08
C SER A 82 12.44 0.91 10.67
N PHE A 83 12.04 -0.29 10.21
CA PHE A 83 12.61 -1.52 10.71
C PHE A 83 14.09 -1.67 10.30
N PHE A 84 14.44 -1.30 9.06
CA PHE A 84 15.83 -1.30 8.62
C PHE A 84 16.71 -0.33 9.42
N SER A 85 16.25 0.90 9.66
CA SER A 85 17.00 1.88 10.47
C SER A 85 17.29 1.33 11.86
N MET A 86 16.34 0.64 12.47
CA MET A 86 16.50 0.02 13.76
C MET A 86 17.51 -1.13 13.73
N LYS A 87 17.47 -1.98 12.69
CA LYS A 87 18.42 -3.05 12.45
C LYS A 87 19.83 -2.49 12.22
N PHE A 88 19.95 -1.44 11.40
CA PHE A 88 21.22 -0.81 11.08
C PHE A 88 21.91 -0.19 12.32
N GLN A 89 21.12 0.41 13.21
CA GLN A 89 21.61 0.97 14.49
C GLN A 89 21.84 -0.09 15.57
N LYS A 90 21.66 -1.40 15.26
CA LYS A 90 21.73 -2.53 16.20
C LYS A 90 20.71 -2.51 17.34
N ASN A 91 19.75 -1.57 17.35
CA ASN A 91 18.70 -1.48 18.37
C ASN A 91 17.72 -2.67 18.30
N VAL A 92 17.78 -3.49 17.24
CA VAL A 92 17.01 -4.75 17.17
C VAL A 92 17.46 -5.72 18.26
N GLU A 93 18.74 -5.70 18.68
CA GLU A 93 19.26 -6.55 19.72
C GLU A 93 18.52 -6.29 21.06
N GLU A 94 18.18 -5.05 21.37
CA GLU A 94 17.40 -4.69 22.57
C GLU A 94 15.97 -5.29 22.52
N LEU A 95 15.36 -5.32 21.33
CA LEU A 95 14.06 -5.97 21.17
C LEU A 95 14.13 -7.50 21.29
N LEU A 96 15.23 -8.10 20.85
CA LEU A 96 15.43 -9.55 20.93
C LEU A 96 15.65 -10.02 22.37
N VAL A 97 16.28 -9.20 23.22
CA VAL A 97 16.46 -9.48 24.65
C VAL A 97 15.17 -9.19 25.45
N SER A 98 14.26 -8.37 24.89
CA SER A 98 13.00 -8.09 25.57
C SER A 98 12.10 -9.34 25.64
N PRO A 99 11.27 -9.49 26.69
CA PRO A 99 10.35 -10.61 26.82
C PRO A 99 9.11 -10.49 25.91
N LEU A 100 9.26 -9.84 24.74
CA LEU A 100 8.16 -9.65 23.78
C LEU A 100 8.19 -10.76 22.73
N PRO A 101 7.05 -11.42 22.47
CA PRO A 101 6.98 -12.38 21.38
C PRO A 101 7.08 -11.65 20.03
N THR A 102 7.76 -12.27 19.08
CA THR A 102 8.09 -11.74 17.74
C THR A 102 6.87 -11.19 16.99
N TRP A 103 5.73 -11.89 17.07
CA TRP A 103 4.52 -11.45 16.38
C TRP A 103 4.01 -10.08 16.86
N ILE A 104 4.25 -9.71 18.13
CA ILE A 104 3.90 -8.39 18.66
C ILE A 104 4.82 -7.32 18.08
N ILE A 105 6.11 -7.61 17.97
CA ILE A 105 7.08 -6.69 17.35
C ILE A 105 6.65 -6.39 15.90
N ILE A 106 6.41 -7.44 15.13
CA ILE A 106 5.97 -7.30 13.73
C ILE A 106 4.66 -6.52 13.64
N LEU A 107 3.65 -6.87 14.46
CA LEU A 107 2.40 -6.12 14.48
C LEU A 107 2.59 -4.64 14.80
N GLY A 108 3.43 -4.32 15.78
CA GLY A 108 3.69 -2.93 16.15
C GLY A 108 4.22 -2.08 14.98
N TYR A 109 5.18 -2.61 14.24
CA TYR A 109 5.71 -1.95 13.04
C TYR A 109 4.71 -1.94 11.88
N THR A 110 4.00 -3.04 11.67
CA THR A 110 2.96 -3.15 10.63
C THR A 110 1.86 -2.11 10.84
N PHE A 111 1.37 -1.95 12.06
CA PHE A 111 0.37 -0.92 12.38
C PHE A 111 0.91 0.50 12.23
N GLY A 112 2.20 0.72 12.46
CA GLY A 112 2.86 1.99 12.14
C GLY A 112 2.81 2.31 10.64
N GLY A 113 3.17 1.34 9.80
CA GLY A 113 3.09 1.47 8.35
C GLY A 113 1.67 1.63 7.84
N LEU A 114 0.73 0.85 8.42
CA LEU A 114 -0.69 0.96 8.15
C LEU A 114 -1.21 2.39 8.42
N PHE A 115 -0.86 2.97 9.56
CA PHE A 115 -1.24 4.33 9.91
C PHE A 115 -0.73 5.35 8.86
N ARG A 116 0.53 5.23 8.43
CA ARG A 116 1.09 6.12 7.40
C ARG A 116 0.42 5.92 6.04
N GLY A 117 0.20 4.66 5.62
CA GLY A 117 -0.48 4.35 4.37
C GLY A 117 -1.90 4.90 4.32
N MET A 118 -2.67 4.71 5.40
CA MET A 118 -4.05 5.20 5.50
C MET A 118 -4.13 6.72 5.49
N ILE A 119 -3.25 7.42 6.20
CA ILE A 119 -3.21 8.89 6.17
C ILE A 119 -2.90 9.39 4.75
N ASN A 120 -1.90 8.82 4.08
CA ASN A 120 -1.57 9.20 2.72
C ASN A 120 -2.72 8.89 1.75
N GLY A 121 -3.32 7.70 1.84
CA GLY A 121 -4.49 7.34 1.04
C GLY A 121 -5.65 8.31 1.23
N PHE A 122 -5.95 8.68 2.47
CA PHE A 122 -6.98 9.66 2.79
C PHE A 122 -6.67 11.05 2.21
N MET A 123 -5.44 11.54 2.37
CA MET A 123 -5.02 12.84 1.83
C MET A 123 -5.08 12.87 0.30
N ILE A 124 -4.69 11.76 -0.36
CA ILE A 124 -4.79 11.64 -1.81
C ILE A 124 -6.26 11.58 -2.25
N LEU A 125 -7.12 10.88 -1.53
CA LEU A 125 -8.55 10.86 -1.83
C LEU A 125 -9.15 12.26 -1.74
N VAL A 126 -8.85 13.01 -0.68
CA VAL A 126 -9.31 14.41 -0.53
C VAL A 126 -8.78 15.28 -1.68
N THR A 127 -7.50 15.12 -2.04
CA THR A 127 -6.91 15.86 -3.17
C THR A 127 -7.61 15.51 -4.48
N ALA A 128 -7.86 14.22 -4.73
CA ALA A 128 -8.54 13.73 -5.93
C ALA A 128 -9.96 14.30 -6.06
N LEU A 129 -10.71 14.36 -4.95
CA LEU A 129 -12.07 14.92 -4.91
C LEU A 129 -12.10 16.44 -5.14
N CYS A 130 -10.98 17.15 -5.03
CA CYS A 130 -10.88 18.55 -5.45
C CYS A 130 -10.79 18.71 -6.97
N PHE A 131 -10.29 17.69 -7.70
CA PHE A 131 -10.18 17.72 -9.16
C PHE A 131 -11.42 17.16 -9.84
N GLU A 132 -11.99 16.09 -9.31
CA GLU A 132 -13.14 15.40 -9.90
C GLU A 132 -14.09 14.91 -8.81
N THR A 133 -15.38 15.11 -8.99
CA THR A 133 -16.39 14.60 -8.07
C THR A 133 -16.61 13.10 -8.29
N ALA A 134 -16.55 12.34 -7.22
CA ALA A 134 -16.87 10.90 -7.24
C ALA A 134 -17.75 10.57 -6.04
N ASP A 135 -18.86 9.92 -6.31
CA ASP A 135 -19.72 9.38 -5.25
C ASP A 135 -19.13 8.07 -4.73
N ILE A 136 -18.83 8.03 -3.44
CA ILE A 136 -18.27 6.83 -2.82
C ILE A 136 -19.38 5.81 -2.62
N TYR A 137 -19.29 4.67 -3.33
CA TYR A 137 -20.29 3.61 -3.31
C TYR A 137 -20.44 2.98 -1.92
N SER A 138 -19.32 2.64 -1.25
CA SER A 138 -19.36 2.04 0.08
C SER A 138 -18.16 2.44 0.92
N ASN A 139 -18.38 3.34 1.89
CA ASN A 139 -17.33 3.81 2.81
C ASN A 139 -16.70 2.66 3.61
N PHE A 140 -17.54 1.72 4.09
CA PHE A 140 -17.06 0.59 4.89
C PHE A 140 -16.18 -0.37 4.09
N MET A 141 -16.60 -0.74 2.87
CA MET A 141 -15.80 -1.60 2.00
C MET A 141 -14.49 -0.93 1.59
N CYS A 142 -14.56 0.34 1.19
CA CYS A 142 -13.39 1.12 0.81
C CYS A 142 -12.36 1.17 1.95
N PHE A 143 -12.79 1.48 3.16
CA PHE A 143 -11.93 1.50 4.35
C PHE A 143 -11.34 0.13 4.67
N SER A 144 -12.14 -0.94 4.61
CA SER A 144 -11.70 -2.30 4.90
C SER A 144 -10.65 -2.80 3.90
N ILE A 145 -10.84 -2.52 2.61
CA ILE A 145 -9.88 -2.93 1.57
C ILE A 145 -8.59 -2.10 1.66
N ALA A 146 -8.70 -0.79 1.95
CA ALA A 146 -7.54 0.06 2.21
C ALA A 146 -6.72 -0.45 3.39
N LEU A 147 -7.36 -0.89 4.48
CA LEU A 147 -6.70 -1.51 5.63
C LEU A 147 -5.98 -2.80 5.25
N LEU A 148 -6.64 -3.71 4.53
CA LEU A 148 -6.04 -4.98 4.10
C LEU A 148 -4.84 -4.75 3.18
N MET A 149 -4.96 -3.81 2.25
CA MET A 149 -3.88 -3.39 1.34
C MET A 149 -2.70 -2.82 2.13
N SER A 150 -2.97 -1.87 3.01
CA SER A 150 -1.94 -1.23 3.83
C SER A 150 -1.24 -2.23 4.75
N PHE A 151 -1.98 -3.18 5.33
CA PHE A 151 -1.44 -4.25 6.17
C PHE A 151 -0.51 -5.18 5.38
N PHE A 152 -0.94 -5.62 4.19
CA PHE A 152 -0.16 -6.47 3.30
C PHE A 152 1.20 -5.85 2.94
N PHE A 153 1.18 -4.61 2.45
CA PHE A 153 2.40 -3.93 2.01
C PHE A 153 3.29 -3.49 3.17
N SER A 154 2.73 -3.24 4.34
CA SER A 154 3.52 -3.03 5.55
C SER A 154 4.32 -4.27 5.95
N ILE A 155 3.71 -5.46 5.90
CA ILE A 155 4.42 -6.72 6.18
C ILE A 155 5.48 -6.99 5.11
N ALA A 156 5.15 -6.78 3.83
CA ALA A 156 6.12 -6.91 2.74
C ALA A 156 7.35 -6.01 2.94
N GLY A 157 7.15 -4.78 3.44
CA GLY A 157 8.22 -3.86 3.80
C GLY A 157 9.11 -4.39 4.93
N ILE A 158 8.53 -5.02 5.96
CA ILE A 158 9.30 -5.66 7.04
C ILE A 158 10.14 -6.82 6.49
N ILE A 159 9.56 -7.67 5.65
CA ILE A 159 10.29 -8.79 5.03
C ILE A 159 11.49 -8.27 4.24
N ASN A 160 11.32 -7.24 3.42
CA ASN A 160 12.44 -6.62 2.72
C ASN A 160 13.52 -6.14 3.69
N ALA A 161 13.14 -5.44 4.76
CA ALA A 161 14.09 -4.92 5.74
C ALA A 161 14.86 -6.04 6.49
N ILE A 162 14.23 -7.21 6.73
CA ILE A 162 14.91 -8.37 7.31
C ILE A 162 16.05 -8.86 6.40
N PHE A 163 15.83 -8.88 5.08
CA PHE A 163 16.82 -9.35 4.13
C PHE A 163 17.90 -8.29 3.80
N SER A 164 17.56 -7.02 3.81
CA SER A 164 18.45 -5.93 3.45
C SER A 164 19.62 -5.78 4.44
N LYS A 165 20.83 -5.56 3.91
CA LYS A 165 22.06 -5.32 4.68
C LYS A 165 22.51 -3.86 4.58
N THR A 166 22.23 -3.20 3.47
CA THR A 166 22.61 -1.82 3.18
C THR A 166 21.39 -0.96 2.87
N PHE A 167 21.56 0.36 2.85
CA PHE A 167 20.50 1.28 2.42
C PHE A 167 20.15 1.11 0.93
N ASP A 168 21.10 0.69 0.12
CA ASP A 168 20.85 0.40 -1.30
C ASP A 168 19.98 -0.84 -1.47
N ASP A 169 20.23 -1.90 -0.68
CA ASP A 169 19.41 -3.13 -0.71
C ASP A 169 17.94 -2.85 -0.41
N ILE A 170 17.66 -1.95 0.54
CA ILE A 170 16.27 -1.66 0.93
C ILE A 170 15.53 -0.89 -0.15
N MET A 171 16.24 -0.09 -0.95
CA MET A 171 15.67 0.70 -2.05
C MET A 171 15.54 -0.10 -3.35
N TRP A 172 16.28 -1.20 -3.49
CA TRP A 172 16.27 -2.01 -4.70
C TRP A 172 14.88 -2.61 -4.99
N PHE A 173 14.27 -3.28 -4.02
CA PHE A 173 12.97 -3.93 -4.21
C PHE A 173 11.84 -2.96 -4.58
N PRO A 174 11.64 -1.82 -3.87
CA PRO A 174 10.60 -0.87 -4.27
C PRO A 174 10.85 -0.26 -5.64
N SER A 175 12.10 0.01 -6.02
CA SER A 175 12.41 0.66 -7.30
C SER A 175 12.25 -0.28 -8.49
N PHE A 176 12.71 -1.53 -8.38
CA PHE A 176 12.75 -2.46 -9.51
C PHE A 176 11.57 -3.41 -9.58
N ILE A 177 10.90 -3.69 -8.46
CA ILE A 177 9.79 -4.65 -8.41
C ILE A 177 8.48 -3.95 -8.08
N LEU A 178 8.40 -3.27 -6.93
CA LEU A 178 7.13 -2.74 -6.45
C LEU A 178 6.58 -1.65 -7.38
N THR A 179 7.41 -0.69 -7.79
CA THR A 179 6.97 0.41 -8.65
C THR A 179 6.47 -0.07 -10.01
N PRO A 180 7.19 -0.92 -10.78
CA PRO A 180 6.65 -1.49 -12.01
C PRO A 180 5.36 -2.30 -11.80
N MET A 181 5.27 -3.08 -10.72
CA MET A 181 4.05 -3.83 -10.41
C MET A 181 2.87 -2.92 -10.10
N VAL A 182 3.08 -1.78 -9.42
CA VAL A 182 2.03 -0.79 -9.16
C VAL A 182 1.54 -0.17 -10.47
N TYR A 183 2.44 0.22 -11.36
CA TYR A 183 2.06 0.76 -12.66
C TYR A 183 1.27 -0.25 -13.50
N LEU A 184 1.73 -1.51 -13.55
CA LEU A 184 1.02 -2.62 -14.20
C LEU A 184 -0.23 -3.08 -13.43
N GLY A 185 -0.50 -2.54 -12.24
CA GLY A 185 -1.68 -2.84 -11.44
C GLY A 185 -2.99 -2.24 -11.97
N GLY A 186 -2.98 -1.54 -13.11
CA GLY A 186 -4.19 -0.93 -13.68
C GLY A 186 -4.54 0.42 -13.03
N VAL A 187 -3.55 1.17 -12.56
CA VAL A 187 -3.75 2.53 -12.03
C VAL A 187 -4.19 3.48 -13.13
N PHE A 188 -3.51 3.44 -14.29
CA PHE A 188 -3.65 4.40 -15.38
C PHE A 188 -4.40 3.85 -16.60
N PHE A 189 -4.66 2.56 -16.69
CA PHE A 189 -5.26 1.91 -17.85
C PHE A 189 -6.13 0.73 -17.43
N THR A 190 -7.08 0.37 -18.27
CA THR A 190 -7.85 -0.87 -18.12
C THR A 190 -7.07 -2.05 -18.73
N ILE A 191 -7.31 -3.27 -18.24
CA ILE A 191 -6.66 -4.48 -18.79
C ILE A 191 -6.88 -4.60 -20.31
N GLU A 192 -8.05 -4.21 -20.78
CA GLU A 192 -8.45 -4.33 -22.20
C GLU A 192 -7.60 -3.46 -23.13
N MET A 193 -6.97 -2.40 -22.61
CA MET A 193 -6.08 -1.53 -23.40
C MET A 193 -4.70 -2.14 -23.62
N LEU A 194 -4.37 -3.22 -22.92
CA LEU A 194 -3.05 -3.85 -22.98
C LEU A 194 -3.00 -4.94 -24.09
N PRO A 195 -1.83 -5.15 -24.72
CA PRO A 195 -1.60 -6.33 -25.55
C PRO A 195 -1.76 -7.63 -24.74
N ASN A 196 -2.16 -8.72 -25.41
CA ASN A 196 -2.51 -10.01 -24.77
C ASN A 196 -1.46 -10.52 -23.76
N PHE A 197 -0.18 -10.38 -24.08
CA PHE A 197 0.91 -10.77 -23.16
C PHE A 197 0.85 -10.01 -21.83
N TRP A 198 0.71 -8.68 -21.89
CA TRP A 198 0.66 -7.82 -20.72
C TRP A 198 -0.63 -8.01 -19.90
N GLN A 199 -1.73 -8.39 -20.53
CA GLN A 199 -2.97 -8.76 -19.82
C GLN A 199 -2.75 -9.95 -18.90
N ILE A 200 -2.00 -10.97 -19.36
CA ILE A 200 -1.67 -12.14 -18.51
C ILE A 200 -0.80 -11.71 -17.34
N VAL A 201 0.24 -10.92 -17.60
CA VAL A 201 1.14 -10.41 -16.56
C VAL A 201 0.36 -9.61 -15.51
N THR A 202 -0.55 -8.74 -15.92
CA THR A 202 -1.39 -7.94 -15.03
C THR A 202 -2.32 -8.83 -14.19
N LYS A 203 -2.93 -9.86 -14.77
CA LYS A 203 -3.82 -10.79 -14.04
C LYS A 203 -3.08 -11.59 -12.97
N VAL A 204 -1.80 -11.87 -13.15
CA VAL A 204 -0.95 -12.55 -12.14
C VAL A 204 -0.49 -11.57 -11.05
N ASN A 205 -0.50 -10.28 -11.32
CA ASN A 205 -0.06 -9.25 -10.39
C ASN A 205 -1.04 -9.11 -9.21
N PRO A 206 -0.63 -9.37 -7.95
CA PRO A 206 -1.52 -9.21 -6.81
C PRO A 206 -2.01 -7.77 -6.62
N ILE A 207 -1.22 -6.76 -7.02
CA ILE A 207 -1.58 -5.36 -6.90
C ILE A 207 -2.82 -5.03 -7.76
N TYR A 208 -2.94 -5.65 -8.94
CA TYR A 208 -4.11 -5.50 -9.78
C TYR A 208 -5.40 -5.90 -9.04
N HIS A 209 -5.40 -7.03 -8.37
CA HIS A 209 -6.58 -7.51 -7.63
C HIS A 209 -6.94 -6.59 -6.45
N PHE A 210 -5.95 -6.00 -5.79
CA PHE A 210 -6.19 -4.99 -4.77
C PHE A 210 -6.85 -3.73 -5.35
N ILE A 211 -6.30 -3.22 -6.46
CA ILE A 211 -6.81 -2.00 -7.11
C ILE A 211 -8.21 -2.22 -7.68
N ASP A 212 -8.45 -3.37 -8.28
CA ASP A 212 -9.74 -3.73 -8.87
C ASP A 212 -10.87 -3.77 -7.83
N ILE A 213 -10.65 -4.48 -6.71
CA ILE A 213 -11.61 -4.53 -5.60
C ILE A 213 -11.78 -3.16 -4.94
N PHE A 214 -10.69 -2.40 -4.81
CA PHE A 214 -10.73 -1.05 -4.25
C PHE A 214 -11.52 -0.10 -5.15
N ARG A 215 -11.35 -0.22 -6.48
CA ARG A 215 -12.12 0.54 -7.48
C ARG A 215 -13.61 0.23 -7.39
N HIS A 216 -13.98 -1.04 -7.29
CA HIS A 216 -15.38 -1.41 -7.09
C HIS A 216 -15.93 -0.82 -5.79
N SER A 217 -15.18 -0.88 -4.70
CA SER A 217 -15.65 -0.36 -3.41
C SER A 217 -15.82 1.15 -3.38
N LEU A 218 -15.00 1.88 -4.14
CA LEU A 218 -15.02 3.34 -4.19
C LEU A 218 -16.05 3.87 -5.20
N LEU A 219 -16.08 3.32 -6.41
CA LEU A 219 -16.91 3.83 -7.52
C LEU A 219 -18.15 2.99 -7.82
N GLY A 220 -18.28 1.79 -7.25
CA GLY A 220 -19.38 0.86 -7.56
C GLY A 220 -19.32 0.23 -8.94
N ILE A 221 -18.18 0.33 -9.64
CA ILE A 221 -18.01 -0.12 -11.02
C ILE A 221 -17.47 -1.53 -11.03
N GLY A 222 -17.94 -2.32 -11.99
CA GLY A 222 -17.57 -3.73 -12.12
C GLY A 222 -18.28 -4.64 -11.12
N LYS A 223 -17.89 -5.91 -11.09
CA LYS A 223 -18.43 -6.91 -10.17
C LYS A 223 -17.47 -7.14 -9.02
N PHE A 224 -17.98 -7.15 -7.79
CA PHE A 224 -17.15 -7.52 -6.64
C PHE A 224 -16.66 -8.96 -6.78
N ASN A 225 -15.35 -9.13 -6.91
CA ASN A 225 -14.74 -10.43 -7.05
C ASN A 225 -14.43 -11.05 -5.68
N TYR A 226 -15.38 -11.85 -5.15
CA TYR A 226 -15.24 -12.53 -3.87
C TYR A 226 -14.02 -13.46 -3.82
N LEU A 227 -13.66 -14.08 -4.95
CA LEU A 227 -12.51 -14.97 -5.02
C LEU A 227 -11.21 -14.18 -4.81
N SER A 228 -11.04 -13.07 -5.50
CA SER A 228 -9.87 -12.18 -5.31
C SER A 228 -9.79 -11.64 -3.89
N PHE A 229 -10.92 -11.26 -3.29
CA PHE A 229 -10.97 -10.82 -1.89
C PHE A 229 -10.50 -11.90 -0.92
N THR A 230 -11.02 -13.12 -1.08
CA THR A 230 -10.62 -14.27 -0.25
C THR A 230 -9.13 -14.59 -0.40
N ILE A 231 -8.62 -14.58 -1.62
CA ILE A 231 -7.19 -14.78 -1.89
C ILE A 231 -6.35 -13.71 -1.17
N ILE A 232 -6.73 -12.45 -1.26
CA ILE A 232 -6.04 -11.34 -0.59
C ILE A 232 -5.98 -11.57 0.93
N VAL A 233 -7.08 -11.96 1.55
CA VAL A 233 -7.13 -12.23 2.99
C VAL A 233 -6.20 -13.38 3.36
N ILE A 234 -6.24 -14.49 2.61
CA ILE A 234 -5.36 -15.65 2.83
C ILE A 234 -3.89 -15.25 2.67
N PHE A 235 -3.55 -14.50 1.63
CA PHE A 235 -2.17 -14.03 1.41
C PHE A 235 -1.68 -13.11 2.54
N ASN A 236 -2.53 -12.28 3.12
CA ASN A 236 -2.18 -11.48 4.29
C ASN A 236 -1.77 -12.36 5.48
N PHE A 237 -2.53 -13.41 5.76
CA PHE A 237 -2.20 -14.38 6.83
C PHE A 237 -0.89 -15.11 6.54
N ILE A 238 -0.72 -15.62 5.34
CA ILE A 238 0.49 -16.34 4.94
C ILE A 238 1.72 -15.42 5.07
N LEU A 239 1.61 -14.18 4.59
CA LEU A 239 2.70 -13.22 4.64
C LEU A 239 3.08 -12.86 6.08
N PHE A 240 2.10 -12.73 6.98
CA PHE A 240 2.33 -12.46 8.40
C PHE A 240 3.05 -13.62 9.10
N ILE A 241 2.62 -14.86 8.83
CA ILE A 241 3.29 -16.06 9.36
C ILE A 241 4.73 -16.14 8.82
N LEU A 242 4.91 -15.90 7.52
CA LEU A 242 6.23 -15.89 6.88
C LEU A 242 7.15 -14.83 7.49
N ALA A 243 6.66 -13.61 7.70
CA ALA A 243 7.42 -12.54 8.33
C ALA A 243 7.88 -12.92 9.74
N THR A 244 7.00 -13.54 10.53
CA THR A 244 7.30 -14.00 11.88
C THR A 244 8.35 -15.11 11.87
N TYR A 245 8.21 -16.07 10.97
CA TYR A 245 9.18 -17.15 10.78
C TYR A 245 10.56 -16.63 10.36
N LEU A 246 10.60 -15.72 9.38
CA LEU A 246 11.85 -15.14 8.88
C LEU A 246 12.55 -14.28 9.93
N PHE A 247 11.80 -13.54 10.71
CA PHE A 247 12.33 -12.75 11.83
C PHE A 247 13.06 -13.67 12.82
N ASN A 248 12.39 -14.74 13.29
CA ASN A 248 12.98 -15.68 14.24
C ASN A 248 14.21 -16.37 13.65
N LYS A 249 14.15 -16.80 12.39
CA LYS A 249 15.25 -17.54 11.75
C LYS A 249 16.49 -16.70 11.49
N LYS A 250 16.32 -15.39 11.18
CA LYS A 250 17.44 -14.53 10.73
C LYS A 250 17.97 -13.57 11.78
N LEU A 251 17.16 -13.21 12.76
CA LEU A 251 17.53 -12.21 13.76
C LEU A 251 17.72 -12.79 15.17
N GLN A 252 17.11 -13.94 15.47
CA GLN A 252 17.30 -14.63 16.76
C GLN A 252 18.44 -15.67 16.74
N LYS A 253 19.09 -15.90 15.60
CA LYS A 253 20.32 -16.69 15.47
C LYS A 253 21.54 -15.78 15.56
#